data_e86cab9b27cdd847b1689f78373b6327
#
_entry.id   e86cab9b27cdd847b1689f78373b6327
#
_cell.length_a   1.000
_cell.length_b   1.000
_cell.length_c   1.000
_cell.angle_alpha   90.00
_cell.angle_beta   90.00
_cell.angle_gamma   90.00
#
_symmetry.space_group_name_H-M   'P 1'
#
loop_
_entity.id
_entity.type
_entity.pdbx_description
1 polymer ?
#
loop_
_entity_poly.entity_id
_entity_poly.type
_entity_poly.pdbx_seq_one_letter_code
_entity_poly.pdbx_strand_id
1 'polypeptide(L)'
;IDWVSKKWIQHPRIGEDPETRLNLYYPDRVEKYVARGGVWAMHHDDIDEAWPVPWVDKAGQPLGIPITHFRNRPMGGDFGQSEIINVIPMQDLLNKSLIDLTMILDTLAFPQRYTLNVNHGASRLDIMPGSVAEFHSEYDGGQVGQWNAASVEGPLKAIESLVQHIAGTTRTPQHLFQIMGGVPSGEALKTAESGLVNKAQQRMVNFGNSWED
;
A
#
# COMPACT_ATOMS: atom_id res chain seq x y z
N ILE A 1 -11.41 4.08 -27.36
CA ILE A 1 -9.95 4.29 -27.13
C ILE A 1 -9.30 4.49 -28.48
N ASP A 2 -8.66 5.64 -28.71
CA ASP A 2 -8.09 5.98 -30.00
C ASP A 2 -6.67 5.42 -30.18
N TRP A 3 -5.98 5.17 -29.08
CA TRP A 3 -4.65 4.56 -29.05
C TRP A 3 -4.30 4.04 -27.66
N VAL A 4 -3.34 3.12 -27.58
CA VAL A 4 -2.80 2.57 -26.32
C VAL A 4 -1.28 2.58 -26.36
N SER A 5 -0.62 2.86 -25.25
CA SER A 5 0.84 2.83 -25.13
C SER A 5 1.31 1.68 -24.25
N LYS A 6 2.43 1.05 -24.65
CA LYS A 6 3.19 0.11 -23.84
C LYS A 6 4.61 0.63 -23.69
N LYS A 7 5.00 0.95 -22.46
CA LYS A 7 6.36 1.40 -22.11
C LYS A 7 7.03 0.37 -21.22
N TRP A 8 8.26 -0.01 -21.52
CA TRP A 8 9.04 -0.95 -20.71
C TRP A 8 10.53 -0.65 -20.80
N ILE A 9 11.30 -1.19 -19.87
CA ILE A 9 12.76 -1.16 -19.91
C ILE A 9 13.21 -2.50 -20.45
N GLN A 10 13.96 -2.48 -21.53
CA GLN A 10 14.61 -3.65 -22.08
C GLN A 10 16.04 -3.70 -21.57
N HIS A 11 16.40 -4.80 -20.92
CA HIS A 11 17.76 -5.08 -20.53
C HIS A 11 18.42 -5.84 -21.70
N PRO A 12 19.32 -5.22 -22.42
CA PRO A 12 20.07 -5.89 -23.48
C PRO A 12 21.04 -6.91 -22.86
N ARG A 13 21.91 -7.49 -23.67
CA ARG A 13 22.90 -8.47 -23.21
C ARG A 13 23.83 -7.86 -22.16
N ILE A 14 24.45 -8.74 -21.36
CA ILE A 14 25.38 -8.34 -20.28
C ILE A 14 26.42 -7.35 -20.82
N GLY A 15 26.44 -6.13 -20.28
CA GLY A 15 27.40 -5.05 -20.64
C GLY A 15 26.83 -3.94 -21.51
N GLU A 16 25.57 -3.98 -21.90
CA GLU A 16 24.89 -2.89 -22.60
C GLU A 16 23.96 -2.12 -21.66
N ASP A 17 23.82 -0.82 -21.87
CA ASP A 17 22.94 0.03 -21.06
C ASP A 17 21.45 -0.31 -21.28
N PRO A 18 20.61 -0.26 -20.25
CA PRO A 18 19.19 -0.53 -20.39
C PRO A 18 18.51 0.51 -21.29
N GLU A 19 17.74 0.05 -22.25
CA GLU A 19 16.98 0.90 -23.15
C GLU A 19 15.52 1.00 -22.71
N THR A 20 14.95 2.21 -22.73
CA THR A 20 13.52 2.38 -22.56
C THR A 20 12.83 2.31 -23.92
N ARG A 21 11.87 1.41 -24.05
CA ARG A 21 11.08 1.23 -25.26
C ARG A 21 9.64 1.68 -25.04
N LEU A 22 9.03 2.19 -26.12
CA LEU A 22 7.64 2.64 -26.16
C LEU A 22 7.02 2.22 -27.48
N ASN A 23 5.91 1.46 -27.40
CA ASN A 23 5.06 1.20 -28.55
C ASN A 23 3.73 1.94 -28.38
N LEU A 24 3.30 2.63 -29.42
CA LEU A 24 1.99 3.23 -29.56
C LEU A 24 1.16 2.37 -30.53
N TYR A 25 0.08 1.83 -30.03
CA TYR A 25 -0.84 0.99 -30.80
C TYR A 25 -2.03 1.81 -31.24
N TYR A 26 -2.17 2.02 -32.54
CA TYR A 26 -3.34 2.60 -33.20
C TYR A 26 -4.18 1.49 -33.84
N PRO A 27 -5.41 1.75 -34.24
CA PRO A 27 -6.24 0.74 -34.91
C PRO A 27 -5.65 0.19 -36.22
N ASP A 28 -4.83 0.98 -36.91
CA ASP A 28 -4.29 0.75 -38.25
C ASP A 28 -2.77 0.59 -38.31
N ARG A 29 -2.07 0.94 -37.23
CA ARG A 29 -0.60 0.95 -37.20
C ARG A 29 -0.03 0.82 -35.80
N VAL A 30 1.25 0.44 -35.73
CA VAL A 30 2.04 0.45 -34.49
C VAL A 30 3.27 1.32 -34.70
N GLU A 31 3.48 2.29 -33.82
CA GLU A 31 4.65 3.14 -33.80
C GLU A 31 5.59 2.68 -32.68
N LYS A 32 6.83 2.34 -33.03
CA LYS A 32 7.85 1.84 -32.09
C LYS A 32 8.92 2.90 -31.86
N TYR A 33 9.25 3.14 -30.58
CA TYR A 33 10.26 4.11 -30.17
C TYR A 33 11.23 3.51 -29.15
N VAL A 34 12.45 4.03 -29.16
CA VAL A 34 13.49 3.73 -28.18
C VAL A 34 14.04 5.03 -27.60
N ALA A 35 14.25 5.08 -26.28
CA ALA A 35 14.95 6.17 -25.62
C ALA A 35 16.35 5.74 -25.22
N ARG A 36 17.35 6.51 -25.69
CA ARG A 36 18.76 6.41 -25.31
C ARG A 36 19.21 7.75 -24.77
N GLY A 37 19.73 7.78 -23.55
CA GLY A 37 20.17 9.04 -22.95
C GLY A 37 19.05 10.11 -22.81
N GLY A 38 17.79 9.69 -22.68
CA GLY A 38 16.63 10.60 -22.56
C GLY A 38 16.05 11.13 -23.87
N VAL A 39 16.65 10.78 -25.02
CA VAL A 39 16.15 11.18 -26.35
C VAL A 39 15.39 10.03 -26.99
N TRP A 40 14.16 10.30 -27.44
CA TRP A 40 13.34 9.33 -28.15
C TRP A 40 13.67 9.32 -29.64
N ALA A 41 13.87 8.12 -30.20
CA ALA A 41 14.09 7.89 -31.64
C ALA A 41 13.14 6.77 -32.11
N MET A 42 12.85 6.75 -33.40
CA MET A 42 12.15 5.65 -34.05
C MET A 42 12.94 4.36 -33.87
N HIS A 43 12.24 3.26 -33.65
CA HIS A 43 12.85 1.95 -33.52
C HIS A 43 12.31 0.99 -34.58
N HIS A 44 13.18 0.25 -35.18
CA HIS A 44 12.88 -0.83 -36.15
C HIS A 44 13.36 -2.14 -35.51
N ASP A 45 12.54 -3.16 -35.47
CA ASP A 45 12.99 -4.50 -35.02
C ASP A 45 13.85 -5.17 -36.10
N ASP A 46 13.54 -4.92 -37.39
CA ASP A 46 14.29 -5.36 -38.54
C ASP A 46 14.63 -4.18 -39.47
N ILE A 47 15.70 -4.31 -40.26
CA ILE A 47 16.22 -3.25 -41.17
C ILE A 47 15.18 -2.87 -42.22
N ASP A 48 14.38 -3.81 -42.67
CA ASP A 48 13.36 -3.63 -43.74
C ASP A 48 11.96 -3.40 -43.17
N GLU A 49 11.81 -3.26 -41.83
CA GLU A 49 10.52 -3.02 -41.20
C GLU A 49 10.01 -1.61 -41.56
N ALA A 50 8.81 -1.53 -42.11
CA ALA A 50 8.16 -0.23 -42.36
C ALA A 50 7.90 0.50 -41.04
N TRP A 51 8.08 1.83 -41.02
CA TRP A 51 7.72 2.65 -39.88
C TRP A 51 6.78 3.80 -40.29
N PRO A 52 5.59 3.93 -39.71
CA PRO A 52 4.96 3.03 -38.70
C PRO A 52 4.68 1.63 -39.28
N VAL A 53 4.69 0.63 -38.40
CA VAL A 53 4.38 -0.76 -38.77
C VAL A 53 2.89 -0.88 -39.08
N PRO A 54 2.50 -1.28 -40.29
CA PRO A 54 1.10 -1.43 -40.63
C PRO A 54 0.42 -2.51 -39.77
N TRP A 55 -0.73 -2.20 -39.21
CA TRP A 55 -1.55 -3.13 -38.42
C TRP A 55 -2.89 -3.36 -39.14
N VAL A 56 -2.83 -4.08 -40.25
CA VAL A 56 -3.95 -4.30 -41.17
C VAL A 56 -4.04 -5.78 -41.56
N ASP A 57 -5.22 -6.20 -41.96
CA ASP A 57 -5.45 -7.54 -42.50
C ASP A 57 -4.92 -7.68 -43.95
N LYS A 58 -5.11 -8.86 -44.56
CA LYS A 58 -4.71 -9.12 -45.95
C LYS A 58 -5.45 -8.28 -46.97
N ALA A 59 -6.59 -7.72 -46.59
CA ALA A 59 -7.42 -6.85 -47.43
C ALA A 59 -7.12 -5.36 -47.22
N GLY A 60 -6.17 -5.03 -46.31
CA GLY A 60 -5.79 -3.65 -45.98
C GLY A 60 -6.72 -2.98 -44.97
N GLN A 61 -7.62 -3.74 -44.31
CA GLN A 61 -8.53 -3.20 -43.30
C GLN A 61 -7.81 -3.15 -41.92
N PRO A 62 -8.04 -2.09 -41.12
CA PRO A 62 -7.51 -2.01 -39.76
C PRO A 62 -7.93 -3.18 -38.90
N LEU A 63 -6.98 -3.78 -38.17
CA LEU A 63 -7.25 -4.90 -37.25
C LEU A 63 -7.78 -4.44 -35.88
N GLY A 64 -7.83 -3.13 -35.64
CA GLY A 64 -8.18 -2.59 -34.31
C GLY A 64 -7.02 -2.60 -33.34
N ILE A 65 -7.25 -2.14 -32.12
CA ILE A 65 -6.21 -2.08 -31.08
C ILE A 65 -6.02 -3.47 -30.49
N PRO A 66 -4.81 -4.09 -30.53
CA PRO A 66 -4.54 -5.46 -30.08
C PRO A 66 -4.42 -5.54 -28.54
N ILE A 67 -5.21 -4.77 -27.80
CA ILE A 67 -5.14 -4.69 -26.35
C ILE A 67 -6.56 -4.63 -25.80
N THR A 68 -6.94 -5.64 -25.03
CA THR A 68 -8.20 -5.68 -24.31
C THR A 68 -8.06 -5.04 -22.95
N HIS A 69 -8.91 -4.09 -22.61
CA HIS A 69 -8.91 -3.41 -21.33
C HIS A 69 -9.88 -4.08 -20.34
N PHE A 70 -9.32 -4.78 -19.35
CA PHE A 70 -10.09 -5.37 -18.26
C PHE A 70 -10.41 -4.31 -17.19
N ARG A 71 -11.58 -3.68 -17.32
CA ARG A 71 -12.00 -2.61 -16.40
C ARG A 71 -12.48 -3.19 -15.07
N ASN A 72 -11.83 -2.79 -13.99
CA ASN A 72 -12.34 -3.09 -12.65
C ASN A 72 -13.37 -2.04 -12.24
N ARG A 73 -14.56 -2.48 -11.81
CA ARG A 73 -15.67 -1.59 -11.39
C ARG A 73 -15.99 -0.50 -12.42
N PRO A 74 -16.53 -0.83 -13.58
CA PRO A 74 -16.74 0.09 -14.71
C PRO A 74 -17.68 1.27 -14.43
N MET A 75 -18.38 1.29 -13.30
CA MET A 75 -19.33 2.35 -12.92
C MET A 75 -18.68 3.71 -12.64
N GLY A 76 -17.37 3.81 -12.65
CA GLY A 76 -16.63 5.03 -12.28
C GLY A 76 -15.88 5.73 -13.42
N GLY A 77 -16.14 5.40 -14.67
CA GLY A 77 -15.49 5.98 -15.86
C GLY A 77 -14.80 4.95 -16.75
N ASP A 78 -14.14 5.43 -17.80
CA ASP A 78 -13.58 4.60 -18.88
C ASP A 78 -12.49 3.62 -18.43
N PHE A 79 -11.76 3.96 -17.37
CA PHE A 79 -10.64 3.16 -16.87
C PHE A 79 -10.98 2.25 -15.68
N GLY A 80 -12.21 2.37 -15.13
CA GLY A 80 -12.62 1.68 -13.92
C GLY A 80 -12.03 2.29 -12.64
N GLN A 81 -12.21 1.60 -11.50
CA GLN A 81 -11.74 2.07 -10.18
C GLN A 81 -10.91 1.02 -9.48
N SER A 82 -9.91 1.48 -8.72
CA SER A 82 -9.13 0.62 -7.86
C SER A 82 -9.98 0.07 -6.70
N GLU A 83 -9.77 -1.18 -6.33
CA GLU A 83 -10.41 -1.82 -5.18
C GLU A 83 -10.00 -1.20 -3.84
N ILE A 84 -8.79 -0.63 -3.78
CA ILE A 84 -8.20 -0.11 -2.55
C ILE A 84 -8.41 1.40 -2.36
N ILE A 85 -9.07 2.08 -3.31
CA ILE A 85 -9.20 3.55 -3.26
C ILE A 85 -9.83 4.05 -1.95
N ASN A 86 -10.85 3.32 -1.48
CA ASN A 86 -11.57 3.67 -0.25
C ASN A 86 -10.82 3.24 1.03
N VAL A 87 -9.78 2.43 0.89
CA VAL A 87 -8.97 1.90 2.01
C VAL A 87 -7.76 2.79 2.29
N ILE A 88 -7.26 3.50 1.29
CA ILE A 88 -6.06 4.33 1.42
C ILE A 88 -6.11 5.26 2.65
N PRO A 89 -7.17 6.07 2.88
CA PRO A 89 -7.22 6.94 4.05
C PRO A 89 -7.24 6.17 5.39
N MET A 90 -7.85 5.00 5.41
CA MET A 90 -7.89 4.14 6.61
C MET A 90 -6.52 3.53 6.88
N GLN A 91 -5.79 3.14 5.83
CA GLN A 91 -4.43 2.62 5.94
C GLN A 91 -3.46 3.70 6.46
N ASP A 92 -3.59 4.95 5.99
CA ASP A 92 -2.77 6.06 6.48
C ASP A 92 -3.04 6.33 7.96
N LEU A 93 -4.30 6.27 8.39
CA LEU A 93 -4.67 6.41 9.79
C LEU A 93 -4.13 5.26 10.65
N LEU A 94 -4.18 4.02 10.13
CA LEU A 94 -3.62 2.85 10.79
C LEU A 94 -2.10 2.99 10.97
N ASN A 95 -1.39 3.40 9.93
CA ASN A 95 0.06 3.62 9.98
C ASN A 95 0.42 4.68 11.03
N LYS A 96 -0.34 5.80 11.07
CA LYS A 96 -0.16 6.82 12.10
C LYS A 96 -0.40 6.27 13.51
N SER A 97 -1.48 5.53 13.70
CA SER A 97 -1.81 4.93 15.01
C SER A 97 -0.75 3.96 15.51
N LEU A 98 -0.09 3.23 14.60
CA LEU A 98 1.05 2.35 14.93
C LEU A 98 2.27 3.15 15.38
N ILE A 99 2.56 4.28 14.73
CA ILE A 99 3.64 5.19 15.15
C ILE A 99 3.34 5.77 16.53
N ASP A 100 2.12 6.26 16.76
CA ASP A 100 1.69 6.81 18.04
C ASP A 100 1.78 5.75 19.15
N LEU A 101 1.41 4.49 18.87
CA LEU A 101 1.57 3.37 19.81
C LEU A 101 3.04 3.12 20.14
N THR A 102 3.94 3.16 19.16
CA THR A 102 5.38 2.99 19.39
C THR A 102 5.91 4.08 20.32
N MET A 103 5.52 5.34 20.13
CA MET A 103 5.90 6.45 21.02
C MET A 103 5.37 6.26 22.44
N ILE A 104 4.14 5.73 22.59
CA ILE A 104 3.58 5.41 23.91
C ILE A 104 4.41 4.31 24.59
N LEU A 105 4.78 3.26 23.84
CA LEU A 105 5.61 2.16 24.37
C LEU A 105 6.99 2.63 24.79
N ASP A 106 7.62 3.52 24.04
CA ASP A 106 8.90 4.14 24.40
C ASP A 106 8.77 4.95 25.71
N THR A 107 7.71 5.71 25.86
CA THR A 107 7.42 6.47 27.09
C THR A 107 7.15 5.57 28.28
N LEU A 108 6.51 4.42 28.07
CA LEU A 108 6.26 3.39 29.09
C LEU A 108 7.56 2.73 29.56
N ALA A 109 8.47 2.45 28.62
CA ALA A 109 9.75 1.84 28.92
C ALA A 109 10.66 2.77 29.77
N PHE A 110 10.49 4.09 29.61
CA PHE A 110 11.24 5.12 30.32
C PHE A 110 10.33 6.12 31.04
N PRO A 111 9.67 5.72 32.13
CA PRO A 111 8.72 6.57 32.82
C PRO A 111 9.41 7.83 33.36
N GLN A 112 8.81 8.98 33.11
CA GLN A 112 9.30 10.26 33.58
C GLN A 112 9.07 10.39 35.08
N ARG A 113 10.15 10.75 35.80
CA ARG A 113 10.16 11.01 37.24
C ARG A 113 10.30 12.49 37.50
N TYR A 114 9.74 12.96 38.59
CA TYR A 114 9.84 14.33 39.03
C TYR A 114 10.23 14.39 40.52
N THR A 115 10.89 15.46 40.88
CA THR A 115 11.27 15.76 42.28
C THR A 115 10.75 17.14 42.61
N LEU A 116 10.24 17.31 43.83
CA LEU A 116 9.79 18.57 44.39
C LEU A 116 10.55 18.84 45.66
N ASN A 117 10.99 20.11 45.85
CA ASN A 117 11.69 20.57 47.05
C ASN A 117 12.95 19.72 47.42
N VAL A 118 13.65 19.22 46.42
CA VAL A 118 14.90 18.48 46.61
C VAL A 118 16.05 19.32 46.08
N ASN A 119 17.05 19.53 46.90
CA ASN A 119 18.26 20.23 46.47
C ASN A 119 19.15 19.24 45.69
N HIS A 120 19.36 19.50 44.43
CA HIS A 120 20.12 18.60 43.55
C HIS A 120 21.63 18.89 43.54
N GLY A 121 22.12 19.83 44.30
CA GLY A 121 23.51 20.29 44.10
C GLY A 121 23.74 20.65 42.62
N ALA A 122 24.97 20.76 42.20
CA ALA A 122 25.33 21.10 40.83
C ALA A 122 25.28 19.91 39.82
N SER A 123 24.88 18.74 40.25
CA SER A 123 24.85 17.51 39.41
C SER A 123 23.50 17.22 38.86
N ARG A 124 23.43 17.01 37.56
CA ARG A 124 22.27 16.43 36.87
C ARG A 124 22.00 15.03 37.43
N LEU A 125 20.74 14.78 37.82
CA LEU A 125 20.35 13.43 38.22
C LEU A 125 20.48 12.48 37.03
N ASP A 126 21.45 11.61 37.10
CA ASP A 126 21.67 10.55 36.12
C ASP A 126 20.87 9.31 36.56
N ILE A 127 19.60 9.26 36.16
CA ILE A 127 18.70 8.17 36.54
C ILE A 127 18.77 7.11 35.45
N MET A 128 19.62 6.10 35.64
CA MET A 128 19.65 4.91 34.81
C MET A 128 18.44 3.97 35.13
N PRO A 129 17.95 3.20 34.18
CA PRO A 129 16.98 2.14 34.44
C PRO A 129 17.48 1.18 35.52
N GLY A 130 16.69 0.97 36.58
CA GLY A 130 17.09 0.08 37.71
C GLY A 130 17.95 0.71 38.78
N SER A 131 18.39 1.97 38.65
CA SER A 131 19.12 2.66 39.71
C SER A 131 18.15 3.15 40.81
N VAL A 132 18.56 3.03 42.05
CA VAL A 132 17.88 3.66 43.21
C VAL A 132 18.56 5.03 43.41
N ALA A 133 17.76 6.08 43.18
CA ALA A 133 18.24 7.43 43.45
C ALA A 133 18.04 7.76 44.97
N GLU A 134 19.11 8.04 45.68
CA GLU A 134 19.05 8.55 47.05
C GLU A 134 18.96 10.09 47.01
N PHE A 135 17.95 10.64 47.69
CA PHE A 135 17.75 12.07 47.78
C PHE A 135 17.96 12.54 49.21
N HIS A 136 18.85 13.50 49.38
CA HIS A 136 18.96 14.23 50.63
C HIS A 136 18.14 15.52 50.52
N SER A 137 17.14 15.65 51.33
CA SER A 137 16.31 16.85 51.40
C SER A 137 16.87 17.76 52.49
N GLU A 138 17.29 18.96 52.14
CA GLU A 138 17.60 20.02 53.10
C GLU A 138 16.34 20.70 53.65
N TYR A 139 15.21 20.47 53.05
CA TYR A 139 13.92 21.07 53.40
C TYR A 139 12.93 19.96 53.79
N ASP A 140 12.18 20.24 54.85
CA ASP A 140 11.09 19.39 55.26
C ASP A 140 10.05 19.33 54.14
N GLY A 141 9.76 18.13 53.62
CA GLY A 141 8.74 17.95 52.55
C GLY A 141 9.27 17.67 51.15
N GLY A 142 10.53 17.23 51.00
CA GLY A 142 11.01 16.73 49.68
C GLY A 142 10.19 15.54 49.20
N GLN A 143 9.72 15.60 47.93
CA GLN A 143 8.91 14.56 47.31
C GLN A 143 9.55 14.08 46.01
N VAL A 144 9.51 12.80 45.80
CA VAL A 144 9.88 12.15 44.54
C VAL A 144 8.62 11.44 44.00
N GLY A 145 8.30 11.70 42.76
CA GLY A 145 7.17 11.06 42.14
C GLY A 145 7.50 10.58 40.73
N GLN A 146 6.58 9.83 40.20
CA GLN A 146 6.61 9.36 38.82
C GLN A 146 5.25 9.66 38.19
N TRP A 147 5.28 10.16 36.96
CA TRP A 147 4.05 10.32 36.18
C TRP A 147 3.44 8.95 35.89
N ASN A 148 2.15 8.84 36.02
CA ASN A 148 1.45 7.61 35.65
C ASN A 148 1.67 7.32 34.16
N ALA A 149 2.00 6.08 33.88
CA ALA A 149 2.15 5.62 32.51
C ALA A 149 0.82 5.70 31.76
N ALA A 150 0.86 6.13 30.50
CA ALA A 150 -0.31 6.13 29.64
C ALA A 150 -0.79 4.69 29.40
N SER A 151 -2.12 4.47 29.36
CA SER A 151 -2.68 3.16 29.03
C SER A 151 -2.53 2.89 27.54
N VAL A 152 -2.02 1.73 27.17
CA VAL A 152 -1.93 1.24 25.77
C VAL A 152 -3.23 0.61 25.27
N GLU A 153 -4.17 0.33 26.16
CA GLU A 153 -5.38 -0.42 25.83
C GLU A 153 -6.28 0.33 24.84
N GLY A 154 -6.42 1.65 25.02
CA GLY A 154 -7.19 2.49 24.11
C GLY A 154 -6.64 2.50 22.69
N PRO A 155 -5.35 2.83 22.48
CA PRO A 155 -4.70 2.76 21.17
C PRO A 155 -4.77 1.38 20.50
N LEU A 156 -4.60 0.29 21.25
CA LEU A 156 -4.71 -1.07 20.71
C LEU A 156 -6.12 -1.36 20.20
N LYS A 157 -7.16 -1.01 20.98
CA LYS A 157 -8.56 -1.16 20.53
C LYS A 157 -8.88 -0.31 19.30
N ALA A 158 -8.31 0.89 19.19
CA ALA A 158 -8.48 1.72 18.02
C ALA A 158 -7.86 1.09 16.77
N ILE A 159 -6.65 0.51 16.89
CA ILE A 159 -5.97 -0.22 15.81
C ILE A 159 -6.80 -1.43 15.38
N GLU A 160 -7.30 -2.24 16.31
CA GLU A 160 -8.16 -3.38 16.02
C GLU A 160 -9.44 -2.95 15.29
N SER A 161 -10.07 -1.86 15.72
CA SER A 161 -11.25 -1.29 15.06
C SER A 161 -10.95 -0.85 13.63
N LEU A 162 -9.81 -0.19 13.39
CA LEU A 162 -9.38 0.22 12.03
C LEU A 162 -9.17 -0.98 11.12
N VAL A 163 -8.53 -2.05 11.60
CA VAL A 163 -8.35 -3.30 10.85
C VAL A 163 -9.70 -3.92 10.49
N GLN A 164 -10.66 -3.92 11.42
CA GLN A 164 -12.03 -4.41 11.17
C GLN A 164 -12.75 -3.56 10.11
N HIS A 165 -12.60 -2.24 10.15
CA HIS A 165 -13.18 -1.35 9.13
C HIS A 165 -12.55 -1.58 7.74
N ILE A 166 -11.23 -1.77 7.66
CA ILE A 166 -10.54 -2.12 6.41
C ILE A 166 -11.07 -3.45 5.88
N ALA A 167 -11.18 -4.48 6.73
CA ALA A 167 -11.73 -5.78 6.37
C ALA A 167 -13.16 -5.66 5.82
N GLY A 168 -14.03 -4.91 6.49
CA GLY A 168 -15.40 -4.65 6.04
C GLY A 168 -15.47 -3.91 4.71
N THR A 169 -14.66 -2.86 4.53
CA THR A 169 -14.63 -2.05 3.30
C THR A 169 -14.12 -2.86 2.10
N THR A 170 -13.14 -3.74 2.31
CA THR A 170 -12.59 -4.61 1.28
C THR A 170 -13.42 -5.86 1.03
N ARG A 171 -14.43 -6.13 1.86
CA ARG A 171 -15.17 -7.39 1.92
C ARG A 171 -14.27 -8.62 2.12
N THR A 172 -13.18 -8.42 2.86
CA THR A 172 -12.25 -9.49 3.21
C THR A 172 -12.66 -10.09 4.54
N PRO A 173 -12.78 -11.42 4.67
CA PRO A 173 -13.14 -12.06 5.92
C PRO A 173 -12.16 -11.71 7.05
N GLN A 174 -12.68 -11.35 8.21
CA GLN A 174 -11.87 -10.90 9.36
C GLN A 174 -10.85 -11.94 9.83
N HIS A 175 -11.16 -13.22 9.73
CA HIS A 175 -10.26 -14.30 10.15
C HIS A 175 -8.94 -14.33 9.36
N LEU A 176 -8.89 -13.74 8.16
CA LEU A 176 -7.65 -13.60 7.38
C LEU A 176 -6.68 -12.55 7.94
N PHE A 177 -7.17 -11.66 8.80
CA PHE A 177 -6.36 -10.65 9.49
C PHE A 177 -5.99 -11.03 10.92
N GLN A 178 -6.62 -12.07 11.47
CA GLN A 178 -6.37 -12.52 12.84
C GLN A 178 -5.31 -13.62 12.84
N ILE A 179 -4.15 -13.31 13.40
CA ILE A 179 -3.05 -14.29 13.56
C ILE A 179 -3.34 -15.24 14.77
N MET A 180 -4.13 -14.79 15.73
CA MET A 180 -4.53 -15.54 16.93
C MET A 180 -6.03 -15.39 17.15
N GLY A 181 -6.78 -16.40 16.85
CA GLY A 181 -8.21 -16.52 17.12
C GLY A 181 -8.67 -17.96 16.97
N GLY A 182 -9.68 -18.36 17.71
CA GLY A 182 -10.28 -19.68 17.52
C GLY A 182 -10.79 -19.81 16.08
N VAL A 183 -10.49 -20.93 15.44
CA VAL A 183 -10.96 -21.20 14.08
C VAL A 183 -12.49 -21.27 14.11
N PRO A 184 -13.21 -20.41 13.36
CA PRO A 184 -14.66 -20.49 13.27
C PRO A 184 -15.11 -21.85 12.75
N SER A 185 -16.32 -22.26 13.07
CA SER A 185 -16.89 -23.49 12.47
C SER A 185 -16.95 -23.35 10.95
N GLY A 186 -16.89 -24.48 10.22
CA GLY A 186 -16.88 -24.47 8.76
C GLY A 186 -18.08 -23.76 8.14
N GLU A 187 -19.23 -23.72 8.82
CA GLU A 187 -20.43 -23.01 8.36
C GLU A 187 -20.30 -21.49 8.59
N ALA A 188 -19.71 -21.07 9.71
CA ALA A 188 -19.40 -19.66 9.96
C ALA A 188 -18.35 -19.13 8.98
N LEU A 189 -17.34 -19.93 8.61
CA LEU A 189 -16.35 -19.61 7.57
C LEU A 189 -17.03 -19.37 6.21
N LYS A 190 -17.89 -20.26 5.77
CA LYS A 190 -18.62 -20.10 4.49
C LYS A 190 -19.46 -18.81 4.47
N THR A 191 -20.11 -18.49 5.58
CA THR A 191 -20.89 -17.26 5.70
C THR A 191 -19.99 -16.02 5.67
N ALA A 192 -18.85 -16.07 6.37
CA ALA A 192 -17.89 -14.96 6.39
C ALA A 192 -17.25 -14.72 4.99
N GLU A 193 -17.01 -15.79 4.21
CA GLU A 193 -16.42 -15.72 2.89
C GLU A 193 -17.42 -15.29 1.79
N SER A 194 -18.71 -15.32 2.05
CA SER A 194 -19.74 -15.00 1.06
C SER A 194 -19.55 -13.63 0.41
N GLY A 195 -19.12 -12.63 1.17
CA GLY A 195 -18.84 -11.28 0.66
C GLY A 195 -17.69 -11.25 -0.35
N LEU A 196 -16.62 -12.02 -0.09
CA LEU A 196 -15.47 -12.15 -0.98
C LEU A 196 -15.83 -12.95 -2.24
N VAL A 197 -16.57 -14.04 -2.07
CA VAL A 197 -17.05 -14.89 -3.20
C VAL A 197 -17.92 -14.07 -4.14
N ASN A 198 -18.91 -13.33 -3.63
CA ASN A 198 -19.76 -12.45 -4.42
C ASN A 198 -18.94 -11.39 -5.17
N LYS A 199 -17.95 -10.81 -4.53
CA LYS A 199 -17.02 -9.86 -5.14
C LYS A 199 -16.26 -10.50 -6.29
N ALA A 200 -15.72 -11.71 -6.10
CA ALA A 200 -15.01 -12.46 -7.13
C ALA A 200 -15.92 -12.80 -8.31
N GLN A 201 -17.15 -13.25 -8.06
CA GLN A 201 -18.14 -13.54 -9.12
C GLN A 201 -18.45 -12.31 -9.96
N GLN A 202 -18.66 -11.14 -9.33
CA GLN A 202 -18.86 -9.88 -10.08
C GLN A 202 -17.66 -9.55 -10.98
N ARG A 203 -16.43 -9.82 -10.52
CA ARG A 203 -15.23 -9.60 -11.34
C ARG A 203 -15.14 -10.59 -12.49
N MET A 204 -15.49 -11.85 -12.25
CA MET A 204 -15.52 -12.87 -13.32
C MET A 204 -16.48 -12.47 -14.44
N VAL A 205 -17.66 -11.95 -14.11
CA VAL A 205 -18.62 -11.47 -15.12
C VAL A 205 -18.06 -10.26 -15.88
N ASN A 206 -17.55 -9.24 -15.17
CA ASN A 206 -17.01 -8.04 -15.81
C ASN A 206 -15.81 -8.35 -16.72
N PHE A 207 -14.92 -9.24 -16.28
CA PHE A 207 -13.76 -9.62 -17.08
C PHE A 207 -14.14 -10.58 -18.20
N GLY A 208 -15.17 -11.42 -18.00
CA GLY A 208 -15.73 -12.25 -19.07
C GLY A 208 -16.21 -11.40 -20.24
N ASN A 209 -16.97 -10.35 -19.98
CA ASN A 209 -17.42 -9.43 -21.02
C ASN A 209 -16.24 -8.78 -21.79
N SER A 210 -15.14 -8.47 -21.09
CA SER A 210 -13.94 -7.92 -21.74
C SER A 210 -13.18 -8.94 -22.60
N TRP A 211 -13.44 -10.25 -22.46
CA TRP A 211 -12.91 -11.28 -23.35
C TRP A 211 -13.73 -11.45 -24.62
N GLU A 212 -15.00 -11.04 -24.59
CA GLU A 212 -15.94 -11.16 -25.73
C GLU A 212 -15.86 -9.94 -26.67
N ASP A 213 -15.38 -8.78 -26.14
CA ASP A 213 -15.13 -7.56 -26.93
C ASP A 213 -13.85 -7.69 -27.78
#